data_347d936e97e67aab24cf426747032577
#
_entry.id   347d936e97e67aab24cf426747032577
#
_cell.length_a   1.000
_cell.length_b   1.000
_cell.length_c   1.000
_cell.angle_alpha   90.00
_cell.angle_beta   90.00
_cell.angle_gamma   90.00
#
_symmetry.space_group_name_H-M   'P 1'
#
loop_
_entity.id
_entity.type
_entity.pdbx_description
1 polymer ?
#
loop_
_entity_poly.entity_id
_entity_poly.type
_entity_poly.pdbx_seq_one_letter_code
_entity_poly.pdbx_strand_id
1 'polypeptide(L)'
;FDIDLAKEVAKKMNVELKLQSINWETKEIELSSGKIDLIWNGLTMTPSREEEMTFTKPYLKNKQVVAVLKDSSIQTFADMKDKTVVLQKGSTAVDALNEDKNKSLADSLKSTTVLEQNIMCFTEVEAKRADAVIVDEVVAKYYLTKHPDKFRLLDETLADEFYGIAVKKGNTQLRDQIQTALDELEKEGKTAEISKKWFS
;
A
#
# COMPACT_ATOMS: atom_id res chain seq x y z
N PHE A 1 -10.05 0.44 -6.42
CA PHE A 1 -10.77 -0.37 -5.42
C PHE A 1 -11.17 0.47 -4.21
N ASP A 2 -10.20 1.05 -3.49
CA ASP A 2 -10.46 1.77 -2.23
C ASP A 2 -11.43 2.94 -2.39
N ILE A 3 -11.26 3.75 -3.42
CA ILE A 3 -12.14 4.91 -3.66
C ILE A 3 -13.58 4.47 -3.98
N ASP A 4 -13.76 3.43 -4.79
CA ASP A 4 -15.09 2.91 -5.09
C ASP A 4 -15.76 2.34 -3.84
N LEU A 5 -15.02 1.61 -3.03
CA LEU A 5 -15.52 1.07 -1.76
C LEU A 5 -15.87 2.19 -0.77
N ALA A 6 -15.02 3.22 -0.67
CA ALA A 6 -15.26 4.40 0.17
C ALA A 6 -16.52 5.15 -0.23
N LYS A 7 -16.79 5.29 -1.52
CA LYS A 7 -18.03 5.91 -2.04
C LYS A 7 -19.26 5.14 -1.60
N GLU A 8 -19.22 3.82 -1.67
CA GLU A 8 -20.35 2.96 -1.24
C GLU A 8 -20.56 3.03 0.27
N VAL A 9 -19.48 3.03 1.06
CA VAL A 9 -19.57 3.22 2.53
C VAL A 9 -20.18 4.58 2.87
N ALA A 10 -19.74 5.67 2.21
CA ALA A 10 -20.28 7.01 2.43
C ALA A 10 -21.79 7.07 2.13
N LYS A 11 -22.26 6.40 1.07
CA LYS A 11 -23.69 6.26 0.77
C LYS A 11 -24.46 5.55 1.89
N LYS A 12 -23.92 4.45 2.39
CA LYS A 12 -24.50 3.69 3.51
C LYS A 12 -24.62 4.53 4.77
N MET A 13 -23.61 5.35 5.05
CA MET A 13 -23.56 6.22 6.21
C MET A 13 -24.33 7.55 6.01
N ASN A 14 -24.82 7.82 4.81
CA ASN A 14 -25.48 9.08 4.43
C ASN A 14 -24.60 10.29 4.74
N VAL A 15 -23.32 10.22 4.36
CA VAL A 15 -22.35 11.30 4.50
C VAL A 15 -21.71 11.63 3.16
N GLU A 16 -21.18 12.85 3.03
CA GLU A 16 -20.39 13.26 1.88
C GLU A 16 -18.96 12.74 2.00
N LEU A 17 -18.46 12.11 0.95
CA LEU A 17 -17.06 11.71 0.85
C LEU A 17 -16.23 12.82 0.23
N LYS A 18 -15.26 13.31 1.00
CA LYS A 18 -14.26 14.26 0.50
C LYS A 18 -12.90 13.56 0.41
N LEU A 19 -12.32 13.56 -0.78
CA LEU A 19 -10.98 13.02 -1.01
C LEU A 19 -9.94 14.09 -0.76
N GLN A 20 -8.99 13.81 0.15
CA GLN A 20 -7.91 14.71 0.51
C GLN A 20 -6.57 14.03 0.25
N SER A 21 -5.78 14.61 -0.66
CA SER A 21 -4.41 14.15 -0.88
C SER A 21 -3.52 14.55 0.30
N ILE A 22 -2.66 13.64 0.74
CA ILE A 22 -1.73 13.85 1.85
C ILE A 22 -0.32 13.37 1.47
N ASN A 23 0.67 13.85 2.19
CA ASN A 23 2.01 13.26 2.19
C ASN A 23 1.98 11.98 3.04
N TRP A 24 2.42 10.85 2.48
CA TRP A 24 2.33 9.56 3.17
C TRP A 24 3.17 9.48 4.45
N GLU A 25 4.30 10.16 4.48
CA GLU A 25 5.15 10.21 5.66
C GLU A 25 4.49 10.89 6.88
N THR A 26 3.60 11.86 6.62
CA THR A 26 2.94 12.65 7.68
C THR A 26 1.50 12.23 7.96
N LYS A 27 1.05 11.10 7.43
CA LYS A 27 -0.35 10.65 7.53
C LYS A 27 -0.88 10.56 8.96
N GLU A 28 -0.07 10.10 9.89
CA GLU A 28 -0.45 10.00 11.32
C GLU A 28 -0.71 11.38 11.93
N ILE A 29 0.11 12.36 11.58
CA ILE A 29 -0.04 13.76 12.03
C ILE A 29 -1.29 14.39 11.41
N GLU A 30 -1.53 14.16 10.12
CA GLU A 30 -2.73 14.65 9.43
C GLU A 30 -4.02 14.10 10.09
N LEU A 31 -4.01 12.83 10.47
CA LEU A 31 -5.13 12.19 11.16
C LEU A 31 -5.29 12.69 12.61
N SER A 32 -4.22 12.71 13.38
CA SER A 32 -4.27 13.10 14.80
C SER A 32 -4.62 14.58 14.98
N SER A 33 -4.23 15.45 14.06
CA SER A 33 -4.57 16.88 14.07
C SER A 33 -6.01 17.19 13.62
N GLY A 34 -6.71 16.20 13.07
CA GLY A 34 -8.08 16.38 12.58
C GLY A 34 -8.19 17.02 11.20
N LYS A 35 -7.09 17.15 10.46
CA LYS A 35 -7.13 17.61 9.06
C LYS A 35 -7.85 16.63 8.15
N ILE A 36 -7.77 15.35 8.46
CA ILE A 36 -8.53 14.27 7.84
C ILE A 36 -9.24 13.47 8.92
N ASP A 37 -10.36 12.83 8.56
CA ASP A 37 -11.15 12.01 9.50
C ASP A 37 -10.71 10.56 9.52
N LEU A 38 -10.14 10.10 8.41
CA LEU A 38 -9.65 8.72 8.26
C LEU A 38 -8.57 8.63 7.20
N ILE A 39 -7.81 7.53 7.25
CA ILE A 39 -6.86 7.14 6.22
C ILE A 39 -7.39 5.87 5.56
N TRP A 40 -7.64 5.95 4.27
CA TRP A 40 -8.17 4.83 3.48
C TRP A 40 -7.57 4.84 2.08
N ASN A 41 -6.40 4.30 1.94
CA ASN A 41 -5.77 4.06 0.64
C ASN A 41 -4.54 3.17 0.77
N GLY A 42 -4.76 1.88 0.98
CA GLY A 42 -3.66 0.93 1.10
C GLY A 42 -2.84 1.13 2.37
N LEU A 43 -3.49 1.39 3.49
CA LEU A 43 -2.82 1.52 4.78
C LEU A 43 -2.64 0.15 5.43
N THR A 44 -1.40 -0.30 5.48
CA THR A 44 -1.04 -1.55 6.15
C THR A 44 -1.19 -1.42 7.66
N MET A 45 -1.88 -2.38 8.27
CA MET A 45 -1.98 -2.52 9.71
C MET A 45 -0.65 -3.06 10.26
N THR A 46 -0.06 -2.33 11.19
CA THR A 46 1.14 -2.74 11.94
C THR A 46 0.92 -2.53 13.43
N PRO A 47 1.61 -3.29 14.31
CA PRO A 47 1.50 -3.08 15.76
C PRO A 47 1.74 -1.63 16.18
N SER A 48 2.76 -0.99 15.63
CA SER A 48 3.06 0.43 15.90
C SER A 48 1.91 1.36 15.49
N ARG A 49 1.34 1.15 14.30
CA ARG A 49 0.20 1.96 13.82
C ARG A 49 -1.07 1.71 14.64
N GLU A 50 -1.29 0.47 15.10
CA GLU A 50 -2.43 0.13 15.96
C GLU A 50 -2.34 0.79 17.35
N GLU A 51 -1.14 1.11 17.82
CA GLU A 51 -0.95 1.92 19.03
C GLU A 51 -1.32 3.40 18.82
N GLU A 52 -1.10 3.93 17.64
CA GLU A 52 -1.29 5.36 17.31
C GLU A 52 -2.66 5.69 16.70
N MET A 53 -3.31 4.71 16.09
CA MET A 53 -4.58 4.88 15.36
C MET A 53 -5.56 3.79 15.75
N THR A 54 -6.85 4.02 15.48
CA THR A 54 -7.90 3.02 15.66
C THR A 54 -8.29 2.48 14.30
N PHE A 55 -8.18 1.15 14.11
CA PHE A 55 -8.43 0.48 12.84
C PHE A 55 -9.77 -0.25 12.79
N THR A 56 -10.31 -0.34 11.58
CA THR A 56 -11.30 -1.37 11.23
C THR A 56 -10.66 -2.75 11.22
N LYS A 57 -11.46 -3.79 11.03
CA LYS A 57 -10.94 -5.11 10.64
C LYS A 57 -10.23 -5.01 9.29
N PRO A 58 -9.27 -5.91 9.00
CA PRO A 58 -8.66 -5.97 7.67
C PRO A 58 -9.70 -6.14 6.57
N TYR A 59 -9.53 -5.43 5.46
CA TYR A 59 -10.44 -5.54 4.32
C TYR A 59 -9.76 -6.07 3.05
N LEU A 60 -8.44 -6.08 2.99
CA LEU A 60 -7.68 -6.55 1.84
C LEU A 60 -6.32 -7.10 2.28
N LYS A 61 -5.88 -8.18 1.62
CA LYS A 61 -4.52 -8.71 1.76
C LYS A 61 -3.57 -7.97 0.82
N ASN A 62 -2.33 -7.80 1.26
CA ASN A 62 -1.25 -7.21 0.48
C ASN A 62 0.06 -7.97 0.72
N LYS A 63 1.04 -7.72 -0.14
CA LYS A 63 2.43 -8.18 0.03
C LYS A 63 3.37 -7.05 -0.32
N GLN A 64 4.57 -7.05 0.28
CA GLN A 64 5.66 -6.24 -0.23
C GLN A 64 6.42 -7.03 -1.28
N VAL A 65 6.44 -6.50 -2.50
CA VAL A 65 7.01 -7.16 -3.68
C VAL A 65 8.10 -6.32 -4.32
N VAL A 66 8.86 -6.94 -5.21
CA VAL A 66 9.86 -6.24 -6.03
C VAL A 66 9.37 -6.20 -7.47
N ALA A 67 9.30 -5.00 -8.03
CA ALA A 67 9.04 -4.78 -9.46
C ALA A 67 10.33 -4.33 -10.16
N VAL A 68 10.57 -4.89 -11.32
CA VAL A 68 11.72 -4.58 -12.19
C VAL A 68 11.24 -4.37 -13.62
N LEU A 69 12.09 -3.78 -14.46
CA LEU A 69 11.80 -3.73 -15.90
C LEU A 69 11.67 -5.14 -16.45
N LYS A 70 10.83 -5.29 -17.47
CA LYS A 70 10.56 -6.59 -18.08
C LYS A 70 11.80 -7.26 -18.67
N ASP A 71 12.73 -6.47 -19.19
CA ASP A 71 14.03 -6.88 -19.74
C ASP A 71 15.17 -6.96 -18.71
N SER A 72 14.88 -6.71 -17.43
CA SER A 72 15.87 -6.80 -16.36
C SER A 72 16.43 -8.21 -16.20
N SER A 73 17.73 -8.33 -15.90
CA SER A 73 18.37 -9.59 -15.54
C SER A 73 18.03 -10.10 -14.16
N ILE A 74 17.41 -9.26 -13.30
CA ILE A 74 17.04 -9.61 -11.93
C ILE A 74 15.86 -10.59 -11.95
N GLN A 75 16.06 -11.81 -11.45
CA GLN A 75 15.02 -12.84 -11.34
C GLN A 75 14.69 -13.19 -9.87
N THR A 76 15.68 -13.05 -8.99
CA THR A 76 15.59 -13.42 -7.57
C THR A 76 16.17 -12.31 -6.69
N PHE A 77 15.96 -12.41 -5.38
CA PHE A 77 16.60 -11.49 -4.43
C PHE A 77 18.13 -11.57 -4.48
N ALA A 78 18.70 -12.74 -4.80
CA ALA A 78 20.15 -12.89 -4.94
C ALA A 78 20.72 -12.04 -6.08
N ASP A 79 19.97 -11.85 -7.16
CA ASP A 79 20.37 -11.02 -8.31
C ASP A 79 20.34 -9.52 -7.99
N MET A 80 19.78 -9.14 -6.85
CA MET A 80 19.72 -7.73 -6.43
C MET A 80 21.02 -7.24 -5.78
N LYS A 81 22.00 -8.13 -5.60
CA LYS A 81 23.31 -7.73 -5.09
C LYS A 81 23.92 -6.61 -5.93
N ASP A 82 24.41 -5.58 -5.25
CA ASP A 82 25.00 -4.37 -5.85
C ASP A 82 24.02 -3.56 -6.73
N LYS A 83 22.70 -3.76 -6.57
CA LYS A 83 21.67 -3.01 -7.29
C LYS A 83 21.12 -1.85 -6.46
N THR A 84 20.55 -0.88 -7.16
CA THR A 84 19.89 0.29 -6.56
C THR A 84 18.40 0.07 -6.47
N VAL A 85 17.83 0.35 -5.30
CA VAL A 85 16.41 0.15 -5.01
C VAL A 85 15.76 1.46 -4.58
N VAL A 86 14.54 1.68 -5.03
CA VAL A 86 13.69 2.81 -4.61
C VAL A 86 12.43 2.31 -3.94
N LEU A 87 11.91 3.08 -2.98
CA LEU A 87 10.67 2.80 -2.27
C LEU A 87 10.06 4.09 -1.72
N GLN A 88 8.77 4.01 -1.35
CA GLN A 88 8.08 5.18 -0.83
C GLN A 88 8.46 5.44 0.63
N LYS A 89 8.73 6.70 0.93
CA LYS A 89 9.01 7.19 2.28
C LYS A 89 7.81 6.98 3.20
N GLY A 90 8.05 6.50 4.42
CA GLY A 90 6.99 6.22 5.40
C GLY A 90 6.10 5.02 5.06
N SER A 91 6.45 4.21 4.08
CA SER A 91 5.72 2.99 3.74
C SER A 91 6.26 1.77 4.49
N THR A 92 5.44 0.72 4.61
CA THR A 92 5.86 -0.57 5.16
C THR A 92 6.85 -1.33 4.26
N ALA A 93 7.07 -0.89 3.03
CA ALA A 93 8.16 -1.39 2.19
C ALA A 93 9.53 -1.15 2.84
N VAL A 94 9.70 0.03 3.47
CA VAL A 94 10.93 0.37 4.21
C VAL A 94 11.08 -0.55 5.42
N ASP A 95 10.00 -0.76 6.17
CA ASP A 95 10.01 -1.62 7.36
C ASP A 95 10.32 -3.07 6.97
N ALA A 96 9.66 -3.58 5.93
CA ALA A 96 9.85 -4.93 5.43
C ALA A 96 11.30 -5.18 4.98
N LEU A 97 11.93 -4.22 4.29
CA LEU A 97 13.34 -4.35 3.90
C LEU A 97 14.27 -4.44 5.12
N ASN A 98 13.92 -3.79 6.22
CA ASN A 98 14.72 -3.76 7.45
C ASN A 98 14.40 -4.89 8.43
N GLU A 99 13.43 -5.76 8.14
CA GLU A 99 13.17 -6.96 8.96
C GLU A 99 14.34 -7.94 8.90
N ASP A 100 14.60 -8.63 10.01
CA ASP A 100 15.71 -9.60 10.14
C ASP A 100 15.74 -10.65 9.02
N LYS A 101 14.56 -11.13 8.60
CA LYS A 101 14.44 -12.12 7.52
C LYS A 101 14.92 -11.60 6.16
N ASN A 102 14.88 -10.27 5.95
CA ASN A 102 15.29 -9.60 4.71
C ASN A 102 16.67 -8.94 4.82
N LYS A 103 17.36 -9.11 5.95
CA LYS A 103 18.64 -8.45 6.21
C LYS A 103 19.69 -8.79 5.16
N SER A 104 19.74 -10.04 4.72
CA SER A 104 20.69 -10.47 3.68
C SER A 104 20.46 -9.72 2.36
N LEU A 105 19.19 -9.49 1.99
CA LEU A 105 18.84 -8.68 0.83
C LEU A 105 19.27 -7.23 1.06
N ALA A 106 18.87 -6.61 2.17
CA ALA A 106 19.16 -5.21 2.48
C ALA A 106 20.68 -4.92 2.47
N ASP A 107 21.47 -5.80 3.11
CA ASP A 107 22.93 -5.65 3.20
C ASP A 107 23.62 -5.85 1.84
N SER A 108 23.00 -6.54 0.89
CA SER A 108 23.55 -6.80 -0.43
C SER A 108 23.35 -5.64 -1.44
N LEU A 109 22.43 -4.74 -1.16
CA LEU A 109 22.09 -3.64 -2.06
C LEU A 109 23.21 -2.59 -2.14
N LYS A 110 23.41 -2.03 -3.33
CA LYS A 110 24.31 -0.90 -3.51
C LYS A 110 23.79 0.36 -2.84
N SER A 111 22.50 0.65 -3.00
CA SER A 111 21.85 1.80 -2.39
C SER A 111 20.35 1.62 -2.31
N THR A 112 19.77 2.27 -1.33
CA THR A 112 18.32 2.38 -1.12
C THR A 112 17.94 3.85 -1.07
N THR A 113 17.03 4.27 -1.93
CA THR A 113 16.54 5.66 -1.98
C THR A 113 15.03 5.68 -1.71
N VAL A 114 14.61 6.56 -0.81
CA VAL A 114 13.19 6.76 -0.51
C VAL A 114 12.67 8.01 -1.22
N LEU A 115 11.50 7.89 -1.84
CA LEU A 115 10.84 8.95 -2.59
C LEU A 115 9.43 9.20 -2.02
N GLU A 116 8.89 10.37 -2.28
CA GLU A 116 7.60 10.79 -1.70
C GLU A 116 6.40 9.95 -2.17
N GLN A 117 6.43 9.47 -3.42
CA GLN A 117 5.31 8.78 -4.04
C GLN A 117 5.75 7.53 -4.79
N ASN A 118 4.93 6.49 -4.76
CA ASN A 118 5.18 5.24 -5.50
C ASN A 118 5.37 5.47 -7.01
N ILE A 119 4.60 6.38 -7.60
CA ILE A 119 4.74 6.68 -9.04
C ILE A 119 6.13 7.21 -9.38
N MET A 120 6.74 7.98 -8.49
CA MET A 120 8.13 8.46 -8.68
C MET A 120 9.11 7.29 -8.66
N CYS A 121 8.88 6.29 -7.80
CA CYS A 121 9.72 5.08 -7.75
C CYS A 121 9.67 4.31 -9.08
N PHE A 122 8.49 4.10 -9.63
CA PHE A 122 8.34 3.45 -10.95
C PHE A 122 9.00 4.28 -12.07
N THR A 123 8.90 5.61 -12.02
CA THR A 123 9.55 6.51 -12.98
C THR A 123 11.06 6.38 -12.93
N GLU A 124 11.67 6.27 -11.74
CA GLU A 124 13.12 6.06 -11.59
C GLU A 124 13.58 4.74 -12.22
N VAL A 125 12.82 3.66 -12.02
CA VAL A 125 13.12 2.36 -12.62
C VAL A 125 12.93 2.38 -14.14
N GLU A 126 11.86 3.01 -14.63
CA GLU A 126 11.61 3.15 -16.08
C GLU A 126 12.72 3.95 -16.77
N ALA A 127 13.22 4.99 -16.11
CA ALA A 127 14.33 5.80 -16.60
C ALA A 127 15.71 5.15 -16.40
N LYS A 128 15.78 3.93 -15.85
CA LYS A 128 17.01 3.19 -15.54
C LYS A 128 17.95 3.92 -14.58
N ARG A 129 17.39 4.80 -13.72
CA ARG A 129 18.11 5.44 -12.63
C ARG A 129 18.09 4.62 -11.34
N ALA A 130 17.17 3.66 -11.27
CA ALA A 130 17.14 2.61 -10.25
C ALA A 130 16.89 1.27 -10.93
N ASP A 131 17.29 0.17 -10.28
CA ASP A 131 17.18 -1.17 -10.84
C ASP A 131 15.84 -1.84 -10.47
N ALA A 132 15.30 -1.52 -9.29
CA ALA A 132 14.10 -2.12 -8.76
C ALA A 132 13.32 -1.18 -7.84
N VAL A 133 12.02 -1.42 -7.72
CA VAL A 133 11.16 -0.79 -6.72
C VAL A 133 10.60 -1.86 -5.79
N ILE A 134 10.65 -1.58 -4.47
CA ILE A 134 9.93 -2.36 -3.46
C ILE A 134 8.63 -1.62 -3.16
N VAL A 135 7.51 -2.31 -3.30
CA VAL A 135 6.20 -1.68 -3.29
C VAL A 135 5.10 -2.68 -2.93
N ASP A 136 3.95 -2.17 -2.52
CA ASP A 136 2.74 -2.97 -2.32
C ASP A 136 2.34 -3.71 -3.60
N GLU A 137 2.05 -5.00 -3.49
CA GLU A 137 1.60 -5.82 -4.62
C GLU A 137 0.35 -5.23 -5.29
N VAL A 138 -0.58 -4.71 -4.50
CA VAL A 138 -1.81 -4.06 -5.00
C VAL A 138 -1.48 -2.87 -5.90
N VAL A 139 -0.53 -2.03 -5.48
CA VAL A 139 -0.05 -0.88 -6.27
C VAL A 139 0.69 -1.36 -7.52
N ALA A 140 1.58 -2.33 -7.36
CA ALA A 140 2.37 -2.88 -8.47
C ALA A 140 1.46 -3.47 -9.55
N LYS A 141 0.50 -4.30 -9.19
CA LYS A 141 -0.44 -4.91 -10.14
C LYS A 141 -1.25 -3.87 -10.91
N TYR A 142 -1.71 -2.82 -10.22
CA TYR A 142 -2.38 -1.70 -10.90
C TYR A 142 -1.46 -1.01 -11.91
N TYR A 143 -0.21 -0.74 -11.53
CA TYR A 143 0.77 -0.11 -12.42
C TYR A 143 1.11 -0.99 -13.63
N LEU A 144 1.28 -2.30 -13.41
CA LEU A 144 1.49 -3.26 -14.49
C LEU A 144 0.31 -3.32 -15.46
N THR A 145 -0.92 -3.20 -14.97
CA THR A 145 -2.12 -3.13 -15.82
C THR A 145 -2.09 -1.92 -16.77
N LYS A 146 -1.54 -0.81 -16.30
CA LYS A 146 -1.39 0.42 -17.12
C LYS A 146 -0.17 0.37 -18.05
N HIS A 147 0.84 -0.43 -17.70
CA HIS A 147 2.11 -0.54 -18.41
C HIS A 147 2.52 -2.02 -18.62
N PRO A 148 1.70 -2.83 -19.33
CA PRO A 148 1.84 -4.29 -19.35
C PRO A 148 3.15 -4.79 -19.94
N ASP A 149 3.80 -3.97 -20.79
CA ASP A 149 5.03 -4.34 -21.48
C ASP A 149 6.30 -3.81 -20.81
N LYS A 150 6.17 -3.05 -19.70
CA LYS A 150 7.31 -2.35 -19.11
C LYS A 150 7.89 -3.04 -17.89
N PHE A 151 7.04 -3.61 -17.03
CA PHE A 151 7.44 -4.15 -15.73
C PHE A 151 7.01 -5.58 -15.52
N ARG A 152 7.68 -6.26 -14.61
CA ARG A 152 7.28 -7.54 -14.03
C ARG A 152 7.62 -7.60 -12.56
N LEU A 153 6.99 -8.50 -11.85
CA LEU A 153 7.26 -8.77 -10.43
C LEU A 153 8.19 -9.97 -10.28
N LEU A 154 9.02 -9.96 -9.24
CA LEU A 154 9.72 -11.17 -8.79
C LEU A 154 8.72 -12.09 -8.06
N ASP A 155 9.00 -13.38 -8.06
CA ASP A 155 8.18 -14.37 -7.34
C ASP A 155 8.39 -14.30 -5.82
N GLU A 156 9.61 -13.93 -5.38
CA GLU A 156 9.93 -13.76 -3.98
C GLU A 156 9.29 -12.47 -3.44
N THR A 157 8.84 -12.52 -2.19
CA THR A 157 8.18 -11.39 -1.52
C THR A 157 8.85 -11.09 -0.18
N LEU A 158 8.82 -9.83 0.25
CA LEU A 158 9.45 -9.39 1.50
C LEU A 158 8.54 -9.59 2.71
N ALA A 159 7.23 -9.38 2.55
CA ALA A 159 6.27 -9.44 3.66
C ALA A 159 4.86 -9.74 3.16
N ASP A 160 4.06 -10.39 4.02
CA ASP A 160 2.61 -10.47 3.90
C ASP A 160 1.99 -9.41 4.82
N GLU A 161 0.98 -8.72 4.34
CA GLU A 161 0.37 -7.58 5.02
C GLU A 161 -1.15 -7.59 4.89
N PHE A 162 -1.81 -6.80 5.74
CA PHE A 162 -3.24 -6.53 5.67
C PHE A 162 -3.51 -5.04 5.66
N TYR A 163 -4.41 -4.59 4.79
CA TYR A 163 -4.93 -3.23 4.81
C TYR A 163 -6.10 -3.09 5.76
N GLY A 164 -6.12 -1.99 6.49
CA GLY A 164 -7.25 -1.55 7.29
C GLY A 164 -7.52 -0.07 7.05
N ILE A 165 -8.68 0.38 7.51
CA ILE A 165 -9.05 1.80 7.50
C ILE A 165 -8.77 2.33 8.90
N ALA A 166 -8.00 3.43 9.01
CA ALA A 166 -7.68 4.04 10.27
C ALA A 166 -8.48 5.32 10.49
N VAL A 167 -8.95 5.47 11.72
CA VAL A 167 -9.52 6.72 12.25
C VAL A 167 -8.66 7.21 13.40
N LYS A 168 -8.88 8.45 13.85
CA LYS A 168 -8.18 9.01 14.99
C LYS A 168 -8.27 8.07 16.19
N LYS A 169 -7.18 7.89 16.90
CA LYS A 169 -7.09 7.02 18.08
C LYS A 169 -8.23 7.31 19.07
N GLY A 170 -8.97 6.24 19.39
CA GLY A 170 -10.10 6.28 20.31
C GLY A 170 -11.45 6.61 19.67
N ASN A 171 -11.51 7.01 18.40
CA ASN A 171 -12.79 7.25 17.70
C ASN A 171 -13.46 5.95 17.27
N THR A 172 -13.80 5.12 18.24
CA THR A 172 -14.43 3.82 18.02
C THR A 172 -15.82 3.93 17.40
N GLN A 173 -16.54 5.02 17.63
CA GLN A 173 -17.85 5.26 17.04
C GLN A 173 -17.76 5.35 15.51
N LEU A 174 -16.86 6.16 14.98
CA LEU A 174 -16.67 6.27 13.53
C LEU A 174 -16.16 4.95 12.93
N ARG A 175 -15.18 4.31 13.58
CA ARG A 175 -14.67 3.01 13.19
C ARG A 175 -15.79 1.98 13.06
N ASP A 176 -16.67 1.89 14.05
CA ASP A 176 -17.76 0.92 14.07
C ASP A 176 -18.84 1.22 13.02
N GLN A 177 -19.12 2.49 12.75
CA GLN A 177 -20.01 2.90 11.66
C GLN A 177 -19.45 2.48 10.30
N ILE A 178 -18.17 2.70 10.06
CA ILE A 178 -17.49 2.27 8.83
C ILE A 178 -17.51 0.74 8.72
N GLN A 179 -17.19 0.03 9.81
CA GLN A 179 -17.16 -1.43 9.83
C GLN A 179 -18.55 -2.03 9.53
N THR A 180 -19.60 -1.46 10.12
CA THR A 180 -20.99 -1.88 9.86
C THR A 180 -21.33 -1.73 8.37
N ALA A 181 -20.98 -0.59 7.78
CA ALA A 181 -21.21 -0.34 6.35
C ALA A 181 -20.42 -1.31 5.46
N LEU A 182 -19.16 -1.62 5.81
CA LEU A 182 -18.34 -2.61 5.10
C LEU A 182 -18.96 -4.01 5.16
N ASP A 183 -19.43 -4.43 6.34
CA ASP A 183 -20.06 -5.73 6.55
C ASP A 183 -21.37 -5.87 5.75
N GLU A 184 -22.15 -4.80 5.67
CA GLU A 184 -23.38 -4.76 4.86
C GLU A 184 -23.07 -4.88 3.36
N LEU A 185 -22.08 -4.12 2.86
CA LEU A 185 -21.65 -4.17 1.46
C LEU A 185 -21.12 -5.56 1.08
N GLU A 186 -20.42 -6.22 1.98
CA GLU A 186 -19.96 -7.60 1.77
C GLU A 186 -21.14 -8.57 1.64
N LYS A 187 -22.12 -8.49 2.54
CA LYS A 187 -23.34 -9.32 2.48
C LYS A 187 -24.16 -9.10 1.21
N GLU A 188 -24.20 -7.89 0.72
CA GLU A 188 -24.89 -7.51 -0.51
C GLU A 188 -24.14 -7.92 -1.78
N GLY A 189 -22.91 -8.41 -1.66
CA GLY A 189 -22.04 -8.75 -2.80
C GLY A 189 -21.39 -7.56 -3.49
N LYS A 190 -21.55 -6.35 -2.96
CA LYS A 190 -21.01 -5.13 -3.55
C LYS A 190 -19.48 -5.07 -3.49
N THR A 191 -18.90 -5.53 -2.39
CA THR A 191 -17.45 -5.64 -2.24
C THR A 191 -16.84 -6.57 -3.29
N ALA A 192 -17.49 -7.73 -3.54
CA ALA A 192 -17.05 -8.66 -4.57
C ALA A 192 -17.15 -8.07 -5.98
N GLU A 193 -18.21 -7.31 -6.27
CA GLU A 193 -18.39 -6.59 -7.55
C GLU A 193 -17.25 -5.59 -7.78
N ILE A 194 -16.91 -4.77 -6.79
CA ILE A 194 -15.82 -3.80 -6.87
C ILE A 194 -14.48 -4.51 -7.02
N SER A 195 -14.25 -5.58 -6.27
CA SER A 195 -13.04 -6.41 -6.37
C SER A 195 -12.85 -6.98 -7.77
N LYS A 196 -13.92 -7.50 -8.37
CA LYS A 196 -13.91 -8.01 -9.75
C LYS A 196 -13.55 -6.91 -10.76
N LYS A 197 -14.08 -5.71 -10.58
CA LYS A 197 -13.80 -4.56 -11.45
C LYS A 197 -12.31 -4.21 -11.49
N TRP A 198 -11.61 -4.30 -10.35
CA TRP A 198 -10.25 -3.80 -10.20
C TRP A 198 -9.16 -4.88 -10.26
N PHE A 199 -9.48 -6.13 -9.92
CA PHE A 199 -8.49 -7.19 -9.74
C PHE A 199 -8.69 -8.41 -10.66
N SER A 200 -9.69 -8.36 -11.53
CA SER A 200 -9.93 -9.43 -12.53
C SER A 200 -9.42 -9.07 -13.91
#